data_ea42cb9d7945d664450cb1837ceb10c0
#
_entry.id   ea42cb9d7945d664450cb1837ceb10c0
#
_cell.length_a   1.000
_cell.length_b   1.000
_cell.length_c   1.000
_cell.angle_alpha   90.00
_cell.angle_beta   90.00
_cell.angle_gamma   90.00
#
_symmetry.space_group_name_H-M   'P 1'
#
loop_
_entity.id
_entity.type
_entity.pdbx_description
1 polymer ?
#
loop_
_entity_poly.entity_id
_entity_poly.type
_entity_poly.pdbx_seq_one_letter_code
_entity_poly.pdbx_strand_id
1 'polypeptide(L)'
;MTQSFDAIVIGAGQAGPSLTSRLTVSGMKVALIERDKFGGTCVNTGCMPTKTLVASAYAAHLARRGADYGIVLDQPVRIDMRKVRSRAATVTANSSKGVENWLRNMKGCTVLQGSAQFEGPKEVRVGAELLSAPRIFINVGGRAIVPDLPGLNEISYLTNGSILELERVPEHLVVIGGSYIGLEFAQIYRRFGAEVTVVEMGPKLVGREDPDVSDAVRDILEREGIHIRTSAECIRFARGNLGVRVSVDCMQGEPEILGSDVLLAVGRRPNTDDLGLDRAGIALDPRGYIMVDESLQTNITGIWALGDCNGRGAFTHTAYNDFEIVAANLLDGDKRRVSDRVLGYALFIDPPLGRVGMTEAQVRARGLPYLSSTRPMTRVGRAVEKDEILGFMKVLADPSTKQILGASILGTGGDEAIHGILDAINAKTPYDQLRWAVPIHPTVSELIPTLLLGLQPASAA
;
A
#
# COMPACT_ATOMS: atom_id res chain seq x y z
N MET A 1 -14.11 35.91 14.40
CA MET A 1 -13.78 35.48 15.80
C MET A 1 -13.00 34.17 15.69
N THR A 2 -11.93 34.00 16.46
CA THR A 2 -11.15 32.77 16.51
C THR A 2 -11.89 31.76 17.40
N GLN A 3 -12.13 30.56 16.91
CA GLN A 3 -12.69 29.45 17.68
C GLN A 3 -11.55 28.66 18.33
N SER A 4 -11.65 28.40 19.64
CA SER A 4 -10.64 27.69 20.41
C SER A 4 -11.02 26.23 20.66
N PHE A 5 -10.03 25.34 20.48
CA PHE A 5 -10.11 23.89 20.69
C PHE A 5 -8.91 23.41 21.52
N ASP A 6 -8.99 22.23 22.11
CA ASP A 6 -7.84 21.59 22.77
C ASP A 6 -6.92 20.91 21.76
N ALA A 7 -7.49 20.51 20.62
CA ALA A 7 -6.76 19.90 19.51
C ALA A 7 -7.44 20.17 18.16
N ILE A 8 -6.61 20.26 17.10
CA ILE A 8 -7.06 20.29 15.70
C ILE A 8 -6.46 19.07 14.99
N VAL A 9 -7.28 18.31 14.25
CA VAL A 9 -6.86 17.19 13.38
C VAL A 9 -7.15 17.58 11.95
N ILE A 10 -6.12 17.61 11.09
CA ILE A 10 -6.23 17.97 9.68
C ILE A 10 -6.17 16.69 8.84
N GLY A 11 -7.31 16.28 8.30
CA GLY A 11 -7.51 15.10 7.47
C GLY A 11 -8.22 13.97 8.20
N ALA A 12 -9.27 13.44 7.56
CA ALA A 12 -10.04 12.27 8.00
C ALA A 12 -9.56 10.97 7.35
N GLY A 13 -8.23 10.86 7.07
CA GLY A 13 -7.59 9.62 6.63
C GLY A 13 -7.50 8.58 7.75
N GLN A 14 -6.67 7.55 7.60
CA GLN A 14 -6.70 6.38 8.48
C GLN A 14 -6.29 6.66 9.94
N ALA A 15 -5.39 7.62 10.20
CA ALA A 15 -5.00 8.00 11.56
C ALA A 15 -5.96 9.01 12.21
N GLY A 16 -6.48 9.96 11.44
CA GLY A 16 -7.25 11.11 11.94
C GLY A 16 -8.48 10.75 12.78
N PRO A 17 -9.42 9.95 12.28
CA PRO A 17 -10.64 9.57 13.01
C PRO A 17 -10.35 8.84 14.32
N SER A 18 -9.42 7.88 14.31
CA SER A 18 -9.04 7.12 15.50
C SER A 18 -8.35 8.00 16.55
N LEU A 19 -7.48 8.89 16.11
CA LEU A 19 -6.86 9.87 17.00
C LEU A 19 -7.90 10.82 17.60
N THR A 20 -8.82 11.36 16.77
CA THR A 20 -9.91 12.21 17.23
C THR A 20 -10.74 11.53 18.31
N SER A 21 -11.07 10.25 18.11
CA SER A 21 -11.80 9.44 19.10
C SER A 21 -11.06 9.35 20.43
N ARG A 22 -9.76 9.06 20.42
CA ARG A 22 -8.97 8.97 21.64
C ARG A 22 -8.86 10.33 22.38
N LEU A 23 -8.67 11.42 21.63
CA LEU A 23 -8.61 12.77 22.18
C LEU A 23 -9.95 13.19 22.82
N THR A 24 -11.07 12.92 22.15
CA THR A 24 -12.40 13.27 22.70
C THR A 24 -12.76 12.42 23.92
N VAL A 25 -12.41 11.12 23.93
CA VAL A 25 -12.59 10.24 25.10
C VAL A 25 -11.76 10.74 26.30
N SER A 26 -10.60 11.35 26.07
CA SER A 26 -9.80 11.97 27.15
C SER A 26 -10.36 13.32 27.62
N GLY A 27 -11.51 13.76 27.09
CA GLY A 27 -12.20 14.98 27.50
C GLY A 27 -11.84 16.22 26.67
N MET A 28 -11.03 16.09 25.62
CA MET A 28 -10.64 17.22 24.77
C MET A 28 -11.75 17.64 23.82
N LYS A 29 -11.87 18.94 23.55
CA LYS A 29 -12.66 19.52 22.48
C LYS A 29 -11.81 19.54 21.20
N VAL A 30 -12.20 18.76 20.18
CA VAL A 30 -11.41 18.56 18.97
C VAL A 30 -12.13 19.14 17.75
N ALA A 31 -11.40 19.87 16.90
CA ALA A 31 -11.81 20.20 15.55
C ALA A 31 -11.17 19.20 14.58
N LEU A 32 -11.97 18.52 13.76
CA LEU A 32 -11.48 17.70 12.67
C LEU A 32 -11.85 18.37 11.35
N ILE A 33 -10.84 18.54 10.48
CA ILE A 33 -10.99 19.21 9.19
C ILE A 33 -10.78 18.19 8.07
N GLU A 34 -11.73 18.06 7.14
CA GLU A 34 -11.59 17.26 5.93
C GLU A 34 -11.94 18.09 4.70
N ARG A 35 -11.09 18.06 3.68
CA ARG A 35 -11.30 18.89 2.49
C ARG A 35 -12.17 18.23 1.42
N ASP A 36 -12.21 16.88 1.38
CA ASP A 36 -12.90 16.12 0.33
C ASP A 36 -13.72 14.99 0.95
N LYS A 37 -13.33 13.74 0.74
CA LYS A 37 -14.07 12.55 1.17
C LYS A 37 -13.47 11.94 2.43
N PHE A 38 -14.32 11.57 3.38
CA PHE A 38 -13.92 10.93 4.62
C PHE A 38 -13.32 9.53 4.37
N GLY A 39 -12.33 9.14 5.18
CA GLY A 39 -11.60 7.87 5.06
C GLY A 39 -10.30 7.95 4.26
N GLY A 40 -10.02 9.11 3.63
CA GLY A 40 -8.77 9.37 2.90
C GLY A 40 -8.54 8.44 1.70
N THR A 41 -7.29 8.35 1.26
CA THR A 41 -6.88 7.54 0.08
C THR A 41 -7.31 6.08 0.19
N CYS A 42 -7.10 5.44 1.34
CA CYS A 42 -7.39 4.01 1.54
C CYS A 42 -8.85 3.67 1.18
N VAL A 43 -9.79 4.44 1.70
CA VAL A 43 -11.23 4.21 1.50
C VAL A 43 -11.66 4.62 0.10
N ASN A 44 -11.17 5.74 -0.43
CA ASN A 44 -11.75 6.37 -1.61
C ASN A 44 -11.05 6.06 -2.93
N THR A 45 -9.72 5.92 -2.94
CA THR A 45 -8.93 5.75 -4.17
C THR A 45 -7.76 4.77 -4.01
N GLY A 46 -7.77 3.94 -2.95
CA GLY A 46 -6.69 3.02 -2.61
C GLY A 46 -7.20 1.62 -2.26
N CYS A 47 -6.94 1.18 -1.02
CA CYS A 47 -7.12 -0.20 -0.59
C CYS A 47 -8.52 -0.75 -0.87
N MET A 48 -9.56 -0.06 -0.39
CA MET A 48 -10.93 -0.57 -0.46
C MET A 48 -11.43 -0.78 -1.91
N PRO A 49 -11.43 0.25 -2.79
CA PRO A 49 -11.88 0.05 -4.17
C PRO A 49 -10.95 -0.90 -4.94
N THR A 50 -9.63 -0.79 -4.79
CA THR A 50 -8.69 -1.65 -5.54
C THR A 50 -8.86 -3.12 -5.15
N LYS A 51 -8.94 -3.45 -3.85
CA LYS A 51 -9.13 -4.85 -3.41
C LYS A 51 -10.53 -5.38 -3.75
N THR A 52 -11.52 -4.50 -3.89
CA THR A 52 -12.83 -4.87 -4.46
C THR A 52 -12.73 -5.26 -5.94
N LEU A 53 -11.87 -4.57 -6.72
CA LEU A 53 -11.55 -4.94 -8.10
C LEU A 53 -10.71 -6.23 -8.16
N VAL A 54 -9.70 -6.40 -7.28
CA VAL A 54 -8.93 -7.65 -7.16
C VAL A 54 -9.86 -8.84 -6.94
N ALA A 55 -10.83 -8.73 -6.03
CA ALA A 55 -11.80 -9.80 -5.78
C ALA A 55 -12.66 -10.11 -7.02
N SER A 56 -13.07 -9.08 -7.79
CA SER A 56 -13.82 -9.28 -9.04
C SER A 56 -12.95 -9.92 -10.13
N ALA A 57 -11.66 -9.53 -10.21
CA ALA A 57 -10.69 -10.10 -11.14
C ALA A 57 -10.35 -11.55 -10.79
N TYR A 58 -10.23 -11.87 -9.51
CA TYR A 58 -10.04 -13.24 -9.04
C TYR A 58 -11.24 -14.13 -9.36
N ALA A 59 -12.47 -13.66 -9.16
CA ALA A 59 -13.67 -14.37 -9.55
C ALA A 59 -13.72 -14.66 -11.07
N ALA A 60 -13.32 -13.70 -11.91
CA ALA A 60 -13.21 -13.88 -13.36
C ALA A 60 -12.13 -14.90 -13.74
N HIS A 61 -11.00 -14.90 -13.03
CA HIS A 61 -9.92 -15.85 -13.20
C HIS A 61 -10.37 -17.29 -12.86
N LEU A 62 -10.99 -17.49 -11.70
CA LEU A 62 -11.54 -18.80 -11.29
C LEU A 62 -12.61 -19.29 -12.26
N ALA A 63 -13.49 -18.42 -12.73
CA ALA A 63 -14.51 -18.80 -13.70
C ALA A 63 -13.88 -19.31 -15.03
N ARG A 64 -12.78 -18.71 -15.50
CA ARG A 64 -12.06 -19.19 -16.69
C ARG A 64 -11.34 -20.51 -16.46
N ARG A 65 -10.87 -20.74 -15.25
CA ARG A 65 -10.25 -22.00 -14.80
C ARG A 65 -11.27 -23.06 -14.38
N GLY A 66 -12.57 -22.79 -14.54
CA GLY A 66 -13.63 -23.72 -14.11
C GLY A 66 -13.43 -25.15 -14.61
N ALA A 67 -12.96 -25.31 -15.84
CA ALA A 67 -12.69 -26.62 -16.41
C ALA A 67 -11.64 -27.43 -15.63
N ASP A 68 -10.62 -26.79 -15.06
CA ASP A 68 -9.59 -27.44 -14.24
C ASP A 68 -10.19 -28.04 -12.96
N TYR A 69 -11.32 -27.48 -12.50
CA TYR A 69 -12.09 -27.94 -11.34
C TYR A 69 -13.32 -28.77 -11.70
N GLY A 70 -13.47 -29.18 -12.97
CA GLY A 70 -14.62 -29.95 -13.44
C GLY A 70 -15.91 -29.12 -13.60
N ILE A 71 -15.82 -27.79 -13.65
CA ILE A 71 -16.95 -26.88 -13.86
C ILE A 71 -17.05 -26.52 -15.34
N VAL A 72 -18.20 -26.84 -15.97
CA VAL A 72 -18.46 -26.55 -17.38
C VAL A 72 -19.29 -25.27 -17.48
N LEU A 73 -18.82 -24.30 -18.28
CA LEU A 73 -19.55 -23.10 -18.62
C LEU A 73 -19.98 -23.16 -20.09
N ASP A 74 -21.27 -22.95 -20.35
CA ASP A 74 -21.83 -22.98 -21.72
C ASP A 74 -21.42 -21.77 -22.57
N GLN A 75 -20.96 -20.68 -21.92
CA GLN A 75 -20.57 -19.46 -22.60
C GLN A 75 -19.23 -18.92 -22.05
N PRO A 76 -18.43 -18.23 -22.88
CA PRO A 76 -17.24 -17.56 -22.43
C PRO A 76 -17.51 -16.53 -21.32
N VAL A 77 -16.60 -16.43 -20.35
CA VAL A 77 -16.70 -15.45 -19.26
C VAL A 77 -16.63 -14.02 -19.83
N ARG A 78 -17.66 -13.25 -19.59
CA ARG A 78 -17.76 -11.83 -19.98
C ARG A 78 -17.71 -10.94 -18.74
N ILE A 79 -17.07 -9.80 -18.87
CA ILE A 79 -16.94 -8.82 -17.79
C ILE A 79 -17.88 -7.64 -18.03
N ASP A 80 -18.81 -7.44 -17.11
CA ASP A 80 -19.62 -6.23 -17.04
C ASP A 80 -18.91 -5.18 -16.19
N MET A 81 -18.12 -4.32 -16.82
CA MET A 81 -17.33 -3.30 -16.13
C MET A 81 -18.20 -2.27 -15.39
N ARG A 82 -19.42 -1.98 -15.86
CA ARG A 82 -20.34 -1.09 -15.13
C ARG A 82 -20.73 -1.69 -13.79
N LYS A 83 -20.98 -3.00 -13.75
CA LYS A 83 -21.30 -3.71 -12.50
C LYS A 83 -20.08 -3.82 -11.59
N VAL A 84 -18.89 -4.10 -12.14
CA VAL A 84 -17.63 -4.13 -11.40
C VAL A 84 -17.35 -2.78 -10.74
N ARG A 85 -17.44 -1.68 -11.51
CA ARG A 85 -17.28 -0.32 -11.01
C ARG A 85 -18.35 0.03 -9.94
N SER A 86 -19.62 -0.25 -10.22
CA SER A 86 -20.72 0.03 -9.28
C SER A 86 -20.54 -0.70 -7.94
N ARG A 87 -20.04 -1.96 -7.97
CA ARG A 87 -19.72 -2.71 -6.75
C ARG A 87 -18.61 -2.02 -5.94
N ALA A 88 -17.52 -1.61 -6.59
CA ALA A 88 -16.44 -0.89 -5.93
C ALA A 88 -16.90 0.47 -5.40
N ALA A 89 -17.67 1.23 -6.16
CA ALA A 89 -18.23 2.51 -5.76
C ALA A 89 -19.16 2.38 -4.54
N THR A 90 -19.98 1.32 -4.48
CA THR A 90 -20.87 1.05 -3.33
C THR A 90 -20.04 0.76 -2.07
N VAL A 91 -19.02 -0.08 -2.14
CA VAL A 91 -18.14 -0.39 -1.01
C VAL A 91 -17.45 0.89 -0.50
N THR A 92 -16.93 1.69 -1.41
CA THR A 92 -16.27 2.97 -1.10
C THR A 92 -17.25 3.96 -0.45
N ALA A 93 -18.40 4.18 -1.06
CA ALA A 93 -19.40 5.14 -0.57
C ALA A 93 -19.91 4.77 0.84
N ASN A 94 -20.21 3.49 1.07
CA ASN A 94 -20.64 3.01 2.38
C ASN A 94 -19.57 3.21 3.45
N SER A 95 -18.31 2.90 3.12
CA SER A 95 -17.20 3.06 4.06
C SER A 95 -16.92 4.53 4.36
N SER A 96 -16.89 5.39 3.34
CA SER A 96 -16.68 6.83 3.51
C SER A 96 -17.79 7.48 4.34
N LYS A 97 -19.07 7.15 4.04
CA LYS A 97 -20.21 7.62 4.81
C LYS A 97 -20.21 7.10 6.26
N GLY A 98 -19.74 5.86 6.46
CA GLY A 98 -19.57 5.29 7.79
C GLY A 98 -18.60 6.12 8.64
N VAL A 99 -17.43 6.48 8.09
CA VAL A 99 -16.44 7.34 8.76
C VAL A 99 -17.02 8.74 9.04
N GLU A 100 -17.70 9.35 8.05
CA GLU A 100 -18.31 10.66 8.22
C GLU A 100 -19.34 10.64 9.34
N ASN A 101 -20.28 9.68 9.33
CA ASN A 101 -21.31 9.55 10.35
C ASN A 101 -20.70 9.33 11.74
N TRP A 102 -19.68 8.51 11.85
CA TRP A 102 -18.98 8.28 13.12
C TRP A 102 -18.43 9.59 13.69
N LEU A 103 -17.70 10.35 12.87
CA LEU A 103 -17.09 11.63 13.29
C LEU A 103 -18.12 12.70 13.65
N ARG A 104 -19.20 12.86 12.83
CA ARG A 104 -20.26 13.85 13.07
C ARG A 104 -21.09 13.56 14.32
N ASN A 105 -21.21 12.28 14.68
CA ASN A 105 -21.92 11.86 15.90
C ASN A 105 -21.02 11.77 17.14
N MET A 106 -19.73 12.04 16.99
CA MET A 106 -18.75 11.91 18.07
C MET A 106 -18.84 13.11 19.03
N LYS A 107 -19.22 12.85 20.29
CA LYS A 107 -19.28 13.89 21.32
C LYS A 107 -17.88 14.51 21.52
N GLY A 108 -17.82 15.83 21.55
CA GLY A 108 -16.54 16.56 21.69
C GLY A 108 -15.80 16.81 20.38
N CYS A 109 -16.27 16.27 19.26
CA CYS A 109 -15.73 16.53 17.94
C CYS A 109 -16.57 17.55 17.17
N THR A 110 -15.92 18.56 16.59
CA THR A 110 -16.52 19.48 15.60
C THR A 110 -15.92 19.16 14.24
N VAL A 111 -16.72 18.74 13.29
CA VAL A 111 -16.28 18.40 11.92
C VAL A 111 -16.46 19.62 11.01
N LEU A 112 -15.39 20.07 10.39
CA LEU A 112 -15.37 21.15 9.40
C LEU A 112 -15.02 20.56 8.02
N GLN A 113 -15.81 20.91 7.02
CA GLN A 113 -15.57 20.55 5.63
C GLN A 113 -14.85 21.73 4.93
N GLY A 114 -13.62 21.52 4.48
CA GLY A 114 -12.85 22.54 3.77
C GLY A 114 -11.34 22.33 3.84
N SER A 115 -10.61 23.13 3.07
CA SER A 115 -9.15 23.10 3.07
C SER A 115 -8.59 23.86 4.26
N ALA A 116 -7.71 23.20 5.01
CA ALA A 116 -6.99 23.79 6.12
C ALA A 116 -5.75 24.54 5.63
N GLN A 117 -5.47 25.70 6.20
CA GLN A 117 -4.24 26.45 5.98
C GLN A 117 -3.72 27.01 7.31
N PHE A 118 -2.44 26.82 7.60
CA PHE A 118 -1.81 27.44 8.75
C PHE A 118 -1.71 28.96 8.55
N GLU A 119 -2.06 29.72 9.58
CA GLU A 119 -1.82 31.15 9.69
C GLU A 119 -0.70 31.46 10.71
N GLY A 120 -0.33 30.46 11.50
CA GLY A 120 0.72 30.47 12.51
C GLY A 120 0.84 29.13 13.20
N PRO A 121 1.78 28.96 14.15
CA PRO A 121 2.05 27.66 14.79
C PRO A 121 0.87 27.05 15.57
N LYS A 122 -0.14 27.85 15.91
CA LYS A 122 -1.31 27.42 16.69
C LYS A 122 -2.64 27.79 16.03
N GLU A 123 -2.59 28.30 14.81
CA GLU A 123 -3.77 28.83 14.12
C GLU A 123 -3.93 28.18 12.74
N VAL A 124 -5.13 27.73 12.45
CA VAL A 124 -5.52 27.09 11.19
C VAL A 124 -6.80 27.75 10.68
N ARG A 125 -6.78 28.18 9.42
CA ARG A 125 -7.92 28.73 8.71
C ARG A 125 -8.62 27.64 7.89
N VAL A 126 -9.94 27.65 7.93
CA VAL A 126 -10.81 26.82 7.08
C VAL A 126 -11.90 27.72 6.50
N GLY A 127 -11.79 28.09 5.23
CA GLY A 127 -12.68 29.08 4.62
C GLY A 127 -12.62 30.43 5.37
N ALA A 128 -13.76 30.89 5.90
CA ALA A 128 -13.85 32.12 6.69
C ALA A 128 -13.53 31.92 8.18
N GLU A 129 -13.43 30.68 8.65
CA GLU A 129 -13.24 30.38 10.06
C GLU A 129 -11.75 30.32 10.44
N LEU A 130 -11.37 30.92 11.54
CA LEU A 130 -10.04 30.82 12.14
C LEU A 130 -10.14 29.98 13.41
N LEU A 131 -9.37 28.88 13.45
CA LEU A 131 -9.33 27.94 14.56
C LEU A 131 -8.00 28.06 15.27
N SER A 132 -7.98 27.90 16.60
CA SER A 132 -6.74 27.85 17.38
C SER A 132 -6.73 26.65 18.32
N ALA A 133 -5.56 26.01 18.45
CA ALA A 133 -5.34 24.94 19.42
C ALA A 133 -3.86 24.84 19.84
N PRO A 134 -3.58 24.40 21.08
CA PRO A 134 -2.21 24.10 21.52
C PRO A 134 -1.64 22.83 20.87
N ARG A 135 -2.49 21.95 20.31
CA ARG A 135 -2.12 20.68 19.67
C ARG A 135 -2.72 20.59 18.28
N ILE A 136 -1.87 20.33 17.26
CA ILE A 136 -2.31 20.17 15.87
C ILE A 136 -1.72 18.89 15.29
N PHE A 137 -2.56 18.09 14.66
CA PHE A 137 -2.20 16.81 14.07
C PHE A 137 -2.46 16.83 12.57
N ILE A 138 -1.40 16.68 11.76
CA ILE A 138 -1.44 16.74 10.31
C ILE A 138 -1.51 15.32 9.77
N ASN A 139 -2.64 14.93 9.14
CA ASN A 139 -2.89 13.61 8.56
C ASN A 139 -3.42 13.74 7.13
N VAL A 140 -2.77 14.56 6.34
CA VAL A 140 -3.21 14.93 4.98
C VAL A 140 -2.86 13.90 3.90
N GLY A 141 -2.07 12.88 4.23
CA GLY A 141 -1.73 11.80 3.32
C GLY A 141 -0.91 12.26 2.09
N GLY A 142 -1.10 11.53 0.99
CA GLY A 142 -0.39 11.79 -0.27
C GLY A 142 -1.26 11.50 -1.49
N ARG A 143 -0.79 11.92 -2.66
CA ARG A 143 -1.41 11.73 -3.98
C ARG A 143 -0.44 11.11 -4.98
N ALA A 144 -0.95 10.62 -6.12
CA ALA A 144 -0.11 10.13 -7.21
C ALA A 144 0.87 11.20 -7.70
N ILE A 145 2.08 10.77 -8.04
CA ILE A 145 3.02 11.60 -8.79
C ILE A 145 2.60 11.61 -10.25
N VAL A 146 2.53 12.80 -10.84
CA VAL A 146 2.52 13.01 -12.29
C VAL A 146 3.92 13.50 -12.63
N PRO A 147 4.75 12.67 -13.26
CA PRO A 147 6.14 13.04 -13.58
C PRO A 147 6.17 14.01 -14.75
N ASP A 148 7.22 14.81 -14.80
CA ASP A 148 7.50 15.65 -15.99
C ASP A 148 8.21 14.80 -17.05
N LEU A 149 7.40 14.13 -17.90
CA LEU A 149 7.89 13.27 -18.97
C LEU A 149 7.49 13.86 -20.34
N PRO A 150 8.37 13.77 -21.35
CA PRO A 150 8.11 14.31 -22.68
C PRO A 150 6.80 13.81 -23.28
N GLY A 151 5.94 14.74 -23.69
CA GLY A 151 4.65 14.47 -24.34
C GLY A 151 3.51 14.04 -23.40
N LEU A 152 3.74 13.91 -22.08
CA LEU A 152 2.71 13.48 -21.14
C LEU A 152 1.52 14.45 -21.08
N ASN A 153 1.76 15.74 -21.21
CA ASN A 153 0.74 16.80 -21.24
C ASN A 153 -0.11 16.82 -22.54
N GLU A 154 0.30 16.08 -23.56
CA GLU A 154 -0.40 15.97 -24.84
C GLU A 154 -1.40 14.83 -24.91
N ILE A 155 -1.38 13.94 -23.90
CA ILE A 155 -2.22 12.74 -23.83
C ILE A 155 -3.14 12.75 -22.62
N SER A 156 -4.19 11.92 -22.67
CA SER A 156 -4.96 11.56 -21.47
C SER A 156 -4.29 10.40 -20.77
N TYR A 157 -4.16 10.47 -19.45
CA TYR A 157 -3.61 9.39 -18.62
C TYR A 157 -4.49 9.11 -17.42
N LEU A 158 -4.34 7.93 -16.88
CA LEU A 158 -5.00 7.47 -15.67
C LEU A 158 -4.04 7.53 -14.47
N THR A 159 -4.62 7.68 -13.28
CA THR A 159 -3.95 7.52 -12.00
C THR A 159 -4.66 6.42 -11.20
N ASN A 160 -4.15 6.06 -10.01
CA ASN A 160 -4.84 5.13 -9.11
C ASN A 160 -6.29 5.53 -8.78
N GLY A 161 -6.63 6.82 -8.86
CA GLY A 161 -7.99 7.30 -8.63
C GLY A 161 -8.86 7.18 -9.87
N SER A 162 -8.41 7.73 -11.01
CA SER A 162 -9.23 7.79 -12.22
C SER A 162 -9.42 6.43 -12.92
N ILE A 163 -8.52 5.48 -12.76
CA ILE A 163 -8.69 4.13 -13.30
C ILE A 163 -9.87 3.37 -12.67
N LEU A 164 -10.24 3.71 -11.44
CA LEU A 164 -11.40 3.15 -10.74
C LEU A 164 -12.74 3.59 -11.33
N GLU A 165 -12.72 4.64 -12.15
CA GLU A 165 -13.92 5.20 -12.78
C GLU A 165 -14.19 4.63 -14.19
N LEU A 166 -13.32 3.75 -14.69
CA LEU A 166 -13.51 3.14 -16.01
C LEU A 166 -14.73 2.21 -16.04
N GLU A 167 -15.61 2.44 -17.04
CA GLU A 167 -16.79 1.60 -17.32
C GLU A 167 -16.57 0.64 -18.48
N ARG A 168 -15.35 0.57 -18.99
CA ARG A 168 -14.93 -0.32 -20.08
C ARG A 168 -13.64 -1.03 -19.73
N VAL A 169 -13.38 -2.13 -20.39
CA VAL A 169 -12.04 -2.74 -20.40
C VAL A 169 -11.21 -2.02 -21.45
N PRO A 170 -10.02 -1.48 -21.14
CA PRO A 170 -9.06 -1.01 -22.15
C PRO A 170 -8.74 -2.10 -23.17
N GLU A 171 -8.54 -1.74 -24.43
CA GLU A 171 -8.01 -2.69 -25.41
C GLU A 171 -6.58 -3.07 -25.04
N HIS A 172 -5.73 -2.05 -24.80
CA HIS A 172 -4.37 -2.23 -24.32
C HIS A 172 -4.04 -1.18 -23.25
N LEU A 173 -3.82 -1.61 -22.03
CA LEU A 173 -3.41 -0.78 -20.89
C LEU A 173 -1.88 -0.77 -20.76
N VAL A 174 -1.26 0.40 -20.93
CA VAL A 174 0.16 0.59 -20.65
C VAL A 174 0.32 1.14 -19.23
N VAL A 175 0.98 0.39 -18.36
CA VAL A 175 1.21 0.74 -16.95
C VAL A 175 2.63 1.25 -16.80
N ILE A 176 2.80 2.51 -16.40
CA ILE A 176 4.11 3.11 -16.10
C ILE A 176 4.38 2.98 -14.61
N GLY A 177 5.31 2.09 -14.25
CA GLY A 177 5.72 1.75 -12.88
C GLY A 177 5.42 0.31 -12.49
N GLY A 178 6.47 -0.45 -12.17
CA GLY A 178 6.46 -1.88 -11.85
C GLY A 178 6.47 -2.16 -10.34
N SER A 179 5.74 -1.37 -9.54
CA SER A 179 5.59 -1.57 -8.09
C SER A 179 4.13 -1.87 -7.74
N TYR A 180 3.78 -1.92 -6.45
CA TYR A 180 2.51 -2.42 -5.93
C TYR A 180 1.27 -1.98 -6.70
N ILE A 181 1.05 -0.67 -6.83
CA ILE A 181 -0.15 -0.11 -7.48
C ILE A 181 -0.21 -0.52 -8.96
N GLY A 182 0.92 -0.40 -9.66
CA GLY A 182 1.01 -0.74 -11.09
C GLY A 182 0.71 -2.21 -11.34
N LEU A 183 1.32 -3.11 -10.56
CA LEU A 183 1.18 -4.56 -10.75
C LEU A 183 -0.22 -5.08 -10.36
N GLU A 184 -0.83 -4.54 -9.30
CA GLU A 184 -2.21 -4.86 -8.94
C GLU A 184 -3.16 -4.50 -10.08
N PHE A 185 -3.11 -3.28 -10.61
CA PHE A 185 -3.94 -2.87 -11.73
C PHE A 185 -3.61 -3.63 -13.02
N ALA A 186 -2.34 -3.92 -13.28
CA ALA A 186 -1.94 -4.73 -14.43
C ALA A 186 -2.65 -6.09 -14.44
N GLN A 187 -2.61 -6.83 -13.33
CA GLN A 187 -3.25 -8.13 -13.24
C GLN A 187 -4.79 -8.03 -13.23
N ILE A 188 -5.36 -7.03 -12.53
CA ILE A 188 -6.81 -6.78 -12.52
C ILE A 188 -7.33 -6.62 -13.95
N TYR A 189 -6.74 -5.71 -14.74
CA TYR A 189 -7.23 -5.42 -16.07
C TYR A 189 -6.90 -6.53 -17.07
N ARG A 190 -5.76 -7.21 -16.91
CA ARG A 190 -5.46 -8.42 -17.68
C ARG A 190 -6.55 -9.48 -17.49
N ARG A 191 -6.95 -9.71 -16.26
CA ARG A 191 -8.02 -10.65 -15.91
C ARG A 191 -9.40 -10.18 -16.34
N PHE A 192 -9.61 -8.89 -16.54
CA PHE A 192 -10.82 -8.38 -17.19
C PHE A 192 -10.80 -8.51 -18.70
N GLY A 193 -9.65 -8.79 -19.33
CA GLY A 193 -9.52 -9.07 -20.75
C GLY A 193 -8.72 -8.03 -21.55
N ALA A 194 -8.10 -7.05 -20.88
CA ALA A 194 -7.19 -6.11 -21.53
C ALA A 194 -5.90 -6.80 -21.97
N GLU A 195 -5.28 -6.33 -23.04
CA GLU A 195 -3.85 -6.47 -23.24
C GLU A 195 -3.14 -5.53 -22.25
N VAL A 196 -2.03 -5.96 -21.65
CA VAL A 196 -1.33 -5.16 -20.62
C VAL A 196 0.16 -5.21 -20.84
N THR A 197 0.79 -4.03 -20.84
CA THR A 197 2.24 -3.86 -20.80
C THR A 197 2.63 -3.03 -19.61
N VAL A 198 3.54 -3.56 -18.77
CA VAL A 198 4.15 -2.84 -17.65
C VAL A 198 5.52 -2.32 -18.08
N VAL A 199 5.74 -1.03 -17.88
CA VAL A 199 7.00 -0.33 -18.17
C VAL A 199 7.61 0.13 -16.84
N GLU A 200 8.80 -0.38 -16.51
CA GLU A 200 9.53 -0.09 -15.27
C GLU A 200 10.93 0.43 -15.60
N MET A 201 11.27 1.59 -15.05
CA MET A 201 12.59 2.21 -15.25
C MET A 201 13.71 1.42 -14.56
N GLY A 202 13.41 0.81 -13.42
CA GLY A 202 14.34 -0.04 -12.68
C GLY A 202 14.62 -1.37 -13.39
N PRO A 203 15.70 -2.06 -12.97
CA PRO A 203 16.12 -3.32 -13.58
C PRO A 203 15.20 -4.50 -13.24
N LYS A 204 14.32 -4.34 -12.26
CA LYS A 204 13.39 -5.39 -11.78
C LYS A 204 12.09 -4.81 -11.26
N LEU A 205 11.04 -5.64 -11.24
CA LEU A 205 9.77 -5.31 -10.58
C LEU A 205 9.96 -5.26 -9.07
N VAL A 206 9.02 -4.58 -8.37
CA VAL A 206 9.03 -4.45 -6.91
C VAL A 206 10.43 -4.19 -6.33
N GLY A 207 11.11 -3.18 -6.84
CA GLY A 207 12.55 -2.92 -6.66
C GLY A 207 13.09 -3.01 -5.22
N ARG A 208 12.22 -2.92 -4.21
CA ARG A 208 12.58 -3.06 -2.78
C ARG A 208 12.68 -4.51 -2.32
N GLU A 209 12.16 -5.46 -3.09
CA GLU A 209 12.23 -6.89 -2.79
C GLU A 209 13.58 -7.50 -3.17
N ASP A 210 13.87 -8.67 -2.59
CA ASP A 210 15.01 -9.49 -3.00
C ASP A 210 14.83 -9.97 -4.46
N PRO A 211 15.90 -10.27 -5.20
CA PRO A 211 15.81 -10.69 -6.60
C PRO A 211 14.90 -11.91 -6.82
N ASP A 212 15.00 -12.93 -5.96
CA ASP A 212 14.19 -14.15 -6.04
C ASP A 212 12.68 -13.86 -5.96
N VAL A 213 12.27 -12.92 -5.10
CA VAL A 213 10.87 -12.48 -5.00
C VAL A 213 10.46 -11.69 -6.24
N SER A 214 11.32 -10.78 -6.73
CA SER A 214 11.05 -10.00 -7.93
C SER A 214 10.87 -10.88 -9.17
N ASP A 215 11.76 -11.86 -9.35
CA ASP A 215 11.73 -12.80 -10.47
C ASP A 215 10.47 -13.66 -10.43
N ALA A 216 10.10 -14.17 -9.25
CA ALA A 216 8.87 -14.94 -9.09
C ALA A 216 7.60 -14.11 -9.34
N VAL A 217 7.57 -12.83 -8.93
CA VAL A 217 6.47 -11.91 -9.26
C VAL A 217 6.38 -11.69 -10.77
N ARG A 218 7.52 -11.52 -11.45
CA ARG A 218 7.58 -11.41 -12.91
C ARG A 218 7.00 -12.65 -13.58
N ASP A 219 7.48 -13.83 -13.20
CA ASP A 219 7.03 -15.12 -13.76
C ASP A 219 5.51 -15.30 -13.62
N ILE A 220 4.94 -14.94 -12.46
CA ILE A 220 3.50 -15.01 -12.22
C ILE A 220 2.74 -14.13 -13.22
N LEU A 221 3.17 -12.90 -13.41
CA LEU A 221 2.47 -11.93 -14.26
C LEU A 221 2.65 -12.26 -15.76
N GLU A 222 3.84 -12.68 -16.19
CA GLU A 222 4.12 -13.07 -17.56
C GLU A 222 3.34 -14.34 -17.96
N ARG A 223 3.12 -15.30 -17.05
CA ARG A 223 2.27 -16.49 -17.28
C ARG A 223 0.80 -16.12 -17.55
N GLU A 224 0.32 -15.01 -17.03
CA GLU A 224 -1.02 -14.49 -17.36
C GLU A 224 -1.02 -13.66 -18.67
N GLY A 225 0.12 -13.53 -19.35
CA GLY A 225 0.27 -12.79 -20.61
C GLY A 225 0.37 -11.27 -20.41
N ILE A 226 0.93 -10.82 -19.29
CA ILE A 226 1.32 -9.42 -19.08
C ILE A 226 2.72 -9.23 -19.65
N HIS A 227 2.90 -8.26 -20.54
CA HIS A 227 4.20 -7.93 -21.08
C HIS A 227 4.96 -7.01 -20.10
N ILE A 228 6.22 -7.36 -19.79
CA ILE A 228 7.03 -6.61 -18.83
C ILE A 228 8.27 -6.04 -19.52
N ARG A 229 8.47 -4.73 -19.36
CA ARG A 229 9.62 -3.97 -19.86
C ARG A 229 10.32 -3.33 -18.68
N THR A 230 11.44 -3.89 -18.26
CA THR A 230 12.32 -3.33 -17.22
C THR A 230 13.49 -2.59 -17.83
N SER A 231 14.22 -1.80 -17.05
CA SER A 231 15.30 -0.92 -17.49
C SER A 231 14.86 0.00 -18.64
N ALA A 232 13.62 0.49 -18.57
CA ALA A 232 13.04 1.35 -19.58
C ALA A 232 13.48 2.80 -19.36
N GLU A 233 14.41 3.26 -20.19
CA GLU A 233 14.88 4.63 -20.18
C GLU A 233 14.12 5.49 -21.23
N CYS A 234 14.29 6.80 -21.17
CA CYS A 234 13.80 7.75 -22.18
C CYS A 234 12.31 7.61 -22.52
N ILE A 235 11.46 7.36 -21.51
CA ILE A 235 10.01 7.22 -21.71
C ILE A 235 9.44 8.52 -22.25
N ARG A 236 8.73 8.44 -23.40
CA ARG A 236 8.07 9.57 -24.07
C ARG A 236 6.66 9.17 -24.48
N PHE A 237 5.78 10.17 -24.55
CA PHE A 237 4.39 9.98 -24.93
C PHE A 237 4.05 10.80 -26.17
N ALA A 238 3.17 10.27 -27.00
CA ALA A 238 2.58 10.98 -28.13
C ALA A 238 1.16 10.44 -28.39
N ARG A 239 0.34 11.24 -29.07
CA ARG A 239 -0.95 10.76 -29.58
C ARG A 239 -0.70 9.73 -30.69
N GLY A 240 -1.35 8.59 -30.60
CA GLY A 240 -1.37 7.55 -31.63
C GLY A 240 -2.73 7.45 -32.30
N ASN A 241 -2.80 6.76 -33.45
CA ASN A 241 -4.06 6.58 -34.21
C ASN A 241 -5.12 5.77 -33.41
N LEU A 242 -4.68 4.92 -32.47
CA LEU A 242 -5.53 4.05 -31.64
C LEU A 242 -5.51 4.44 -30.14
N GLY A 243 -4.99 5.64 -29.80
CA GLY A 243 -4.88 6.05 -28.41
C GLY A 243 -3.56 6.73 -28.10
N VAL A 244 -2.68 6.10 -27.35
CA VAL A 244 -1.39 6.64 -26.92
C VAL A 244 -0.24 5.79 -27.45
N ARG A 245 0.79 6.46 -27.96
CA ARG A 245 2.08 5.86 -28.27
C ARG A 245 3.03 6.15 -27.11
N VAL A 246 3.62 5.10 -26.57
CA VAL A 246 4.65 5.17 -25.53
C VAL A 246 5.96 4.68 -26.15
N SER A 247 6.92 5.59 -26.32
CA SER A 247 8.26 5.26 -26.79
C SER A 247 9.17 5.02 -25.59
N VAL A 248 9.94 3.95 -25.62
CA VAL A 248 10.86 3.54 -24.56
C VAL A 248 12.18 3.09 -25.16
N ASP A 249 13.27 3.38 -24.47
CA ASP A 249 14.56 2.77 -24.74
C ASP A 249 14.80 1.69 -23.67
N CYS A 250 14.79 0.44 -24.08
CA CYS A 250 14.99 -0.69 -23.18
C CYS A 250 15.69 -1.85 -23.94
N MET A 251 16.38 -2.68 -23.20
CA MET A 251 17.20 -3.77 -23.76
C MET A 251 16.39 -4.84 -24.49
N GLN A 252 15.09 -4.93 -24.27
CA GLN A 252 14.23 -5.97 -24.84
C GLN A 252 12.92 -5.40 -25.36
N GLY A 253 12.50 -5.90 -26.52
CA GLY A 253 11.23 -5.63 -27.17
C GLY A 253 11.24 -4.39 -28.08
N GLU A 254 10.08 -4.13 -28.70
CA GLU A 254 9.92 -3.02 -29.62
C GLU A 254 10.06 -1.65 -28.92
N PRO A 255 10.68 -0.67 -29.57
CA PRO A 255 10.90 0.67 -28.97
C PRO A 255 9.60 1.47 -28.78
N GLU A 256 8.51 1.04 -29.36
CA GLU A 256 7.20 1.69 -29.28
C GLU A 256 6.13 0.72 -28.80
N ILE A 257 5.28 1.20 -27.88
CA ILE A 257 4.10 0.49 -27.37
C ILE A 257 2.88 1.33 -27.73
N LEU A 258 1.92 0.73 -28.44
CA LEU A 258 0.64 1.38 -28.75
C LEU A 258 -0.40 0.94 -27.74
N GLY A 259 -0.90 1.87 -26.92
CA GLY A 259 -1.93 1.61 -25.93
C GLY A 259 -3.21 2.38 -26.19
N SER A 260 -4.33 1.84 -25.77
CA SER A 260 -5.59 2.60 -25.70
C SER A 260 -5.64 3.52 -24.50
N ASP A 261 -4.96 3.14 -23.42
CA ASP A 261 -4.93 3.86 -22.15
C ASP A 261 -3.56 3.74 -21.47
N VAL A 262 -3.17 4.77 -20.72
CA VAL A 262 -1.93 4.79 -19.94
C VAL A 262 -2.27 5.01 -18.46
N LEU A 263 -1.74 4.16 -17.58
CA LEU A 263 -1.80 4.33 -16.13
C LEU A 263 -0.43 4.79 -15.59
N LEU A 264 -0.41 5.91 -14.88
CA LEU A 264 0.76 6.36 -14.14
C LEU A 264 0.75 5.78 -12.71
N ALA A 265 1.74 4.92 -12.41
CA ALA A 265 1.93 4.27 -11.12
C ALA A 265 3.37 4.44 -10.58
N VAL A 266 4.00 5.60 -10.88
CA VAL A 266 5.42 5.91 -10.62
C VAL A 266 5.71 6.41 -9.21
N GLY A 267 4.75 6.34 -8.30
CA GLY A 267 4.91 6.72 -6.90
C GLY A 267 3.90 7.74 -6.40
N ARG A 268 4.14 8.23 -5.17
CA ARG A 268 3.26 9.17 -4.47
C ARG A 268 4.06 10.33 -3.89
N ARG A 269 3.43 11.50 -3.79
CA ARG A 269 3.97 12.70 -3.14
C ARG A 269 3.04 13.14 -2.00
N PRO A 270 3.56 13.76 -0.93
CA PRO A 270 2.72 14.24 0.18
C PRO A 270 1.82 15.41 -0.24
N ASN A 271 0.70 15.58 0.45
CA ASN A 271 -0.24 16.69 0.24
C ASN A 271 0.11 17.87 1.17
N THR A 272 1.31 18.42 1.02
CA THR A 272 1.90 19.41 1.93
C THR A 272 2.05 20.79 1.30
N ASP A 273 1.85 20.92 0.00
CA ASP A 273 2.16 22.11 -0.79
C ASP A 273 1.12 23.24 -0.70
N ASP A 274 -0.07 22.98 -0.13
CA ASP A 274 -1.17 23.94 -0.02
C ASP A 274 -1.62 24.23 1.43
N LEU A 275 -0.83 23.78 2.41
CA LEU A 275 -1.17 23.92 3.84
C LEU A 275 -0.65 25.21 4.50
N GLY A 276 0.23 25.98 3.84
CA GLY A 276 0.89 27.14 4.46
C GLY A 276 1.83 26.75 5.60
N LEU A 277 2.57 25.64 5.48
CA LEU A 277 3.45 25.09 6.51
C LEU A 277 4.59 26.04 6.90
N ASP A 278 5.03 26.86 5.96
CA ASP A 278 6.01 27.93 6.14
C ASP A 278 5.57 28.98 7.16
N ARG A 279 4.27 29.35 7.19
CA ARG A 279 3.71 30.28 8.18
C ARG A 279 3.77 29.76 9.61
N ALA A 280 3.74 28.42 9.76
CA ALA A 280 3.91 27.77 11.04
C ALA A 280 5.37 27.41 11.35
N GLY A 281 6.31 27.61 10.43
CA GLY A 281 7.72 27.25 10.56
C GLY A 281 7.98 25.75 10.55
N ILE A 282 7.09 24.94 9.94
CA ILE A 282 7.19 23.48 9.87
C ILE A 282 8.21 23.08 8.79
N ALA A 283 9.21 22.28 9.17
CA ALA A 283 10.27 21.85 8.27
C ALA A 283 9.84 20.69 7.37
N LEU A 284 10.24 20.77 6.10
CA LEU A 284 10.05 19.74 5.08
C LEU A 284 11.39 19.15 4.63
N ASP A 285 11.37 17.88 4.21
CA ASP A 285 12.50 17.28 3.49
C ASP A 285 12.51 17.74 2.01
N PRO A 286 13.60 17.50 1.25
CA PRO A 286 13.67 17.91 -0.17
C PRO A 286 12.58 17.30 -1.08
N ARG A 287 11.88 16.26 -0.64
CA ARG A 287 10.77 15.63 -1.37
C ARG A 287 9.40 16.16 -0.92
N GLY A 288 9.36 17.11 0.03
CA GLY A 288 8.15 17.74 0.54
C GLY A 288 7.48 17.00 1.70
N TYR A 289 8.10 15.97 2.29
CA TYR A 289 7.56 15.32 3.48
C TYR A 289 7.83 16.14 4.73
N ILE A 290 6.87 16.15 5.66
CA ILE A 290 7.02 16.82 6.95
C ILE A 290 8.04 16.05 7.80
N MET A 291 9.09 16.75 8.22
CA MET A 291 10.12 16.16 9.09
C MET A 291 9.56 15.96 10.51
N VAL A 292 9.74 14.74 11.04
CA VAL A 292 9.29 14.35 12.37
C VAL A 292 10.36 13.59 13.14
N ASP A 293 10.30 13.66 14.46
CA ASP A 293 11.11 12.86 15.38
C ASP A 293 10.54 11.43 15.55
N GLU A 294 11.11 10.67 16.46
CA GLU A 294 10.68 9.28 16.76
C GLU A 294 9.30 9.20 17.41
N SER A 295 8.78 10.29 17.97
CA SER A 295 7.42 10.41 18.51
C SER A 295 6.43 11.02 17.53
N LEU A 296 6.86 11.21 16.27
CA LEU A 296 6.09 11.83 15.18
C LEU A 296 5.77 13.32 15.40
N GLN A 297 6.48 14.00 16.34
CA GLN A 297 6.39 15.43 16.52
C GLN A 297 7.27 16.15 15.48
N THR A 298 6.78 17.26 14.96
CA THR A 298 7.56 18.14 14.06
C THR A 298 8.59 18.94 14.83
N ASN A 299 9.36 19.78 14.13
CA ASN A 299 10.24 20.76 14.76
C ASN A 299 9.49 21.84 15.56
N ILE A 300 8.17 21.93 15.45
CA ILE A 300 7.33 22.87 16.19
C ILE A 300 6.59 22.12 17.30
N THR A 301 6.86 22.51 18.55
CA THR A 301 6.22 21.91 19.73
C THR A 301 4.70 22.01 19.67
N GLY A 302 4.03 20.85 19.87
CA GLY A 302 2.59 20.75 19.81
C GLY A 302 2.02 20.48 18.41
N ILE A 303 2.89 20.23 17.42
CA ILE A 303 2.46 19.82 16.07
C ILE A 303 3.06 18.45 15.73
N TRP A 304 2.21 17.51 15.29
CA TRP A 304 2.58 16.17 14.84
C TRP A 304 2.15 15.95 13.39
N ALA A 305 2.86 15.07 12.68
CA ALA A 305 2.46 14.63 11.34
C ALA A 305 2.38 13.10 11.28
N LEU A 306 1.23 12.58 10.82
CA LEU A 306 0.87 11.17 10.81
C LEU A 306 0.56 10.68 9.39
N GLY A 307 0.92 9.43 9.11
CA GLY A 307 0.69 8.78 7.82
C GLY A 307 1.60 9.27 6.69
N ASP A 308 1.17 9.09 5.44
CA ASP A 308 2.02 9.28 4.25
C ASP A 308 2.74 10.64 4.21
N CYS A 309 2.19 11.69 4.81
CA CYS A 309 2.77 13.05 4.74
C CYS A 309 4.08 13.22 5.53
N ASN A 310 4.42 12.29 6.42
CA ASN A 310 5.67 12.31 7.19
C ASN A 310 6.81 11.46 6.57
N GLY A 311 6.51 10.67 5.53
CA GLY A 311 7.49 9.83 4.84
C GLY A 311 8.03 8.63 5.65
N ARG A 312 7.50 8.35 6.87
CA ARG A 312 7.93 7.24 7.73
C ARG A 312 7.16 5.94 7.46
N GLY A 313 6.19 5.97 6.55
CA GLY A 313 5.41 4.84 6.06
C GLY A 313 4.40 5.31 5.03
N ALA A 314 3.94 4.40 4.15
CA ALA A 314 3.01 4.72 3.07
C ALA A 314 1.87 3.69 2.96
N PHE A 315 1.52 3.05 4.07
CA PHE A 315 0.47 2.05 4.15
C PHE A 315 -0.58 2.44 5.20
N THR A 316 -1.79 1.93 5.04
CA THR A 316 -2.89 2.15 5.97
C THR A 316 -2.53 1.78 7.40
N HIS A 317 -1.95 0.60 7.61
CA HIS A 317 -1.54 0.12 8.92
C HIS A 317 -0.37 0.93 9.53
N THR A 318 0.54 1.49 8.71
CA THR A 318 1.59 2.38 9.23
C THR A 318 1.01 3.72 9.68
N ALA A 319 0.03 4.27 8.94
CA ALA A 319 -0.67 5.48 9.36
C ALA A 319 -1.50 5.26 10.64
N TYR A 320 -2.15 4.08 10.77
CA TYR A 320 -2.86 3.70 11.98
C TYR A 320 -1.91 3.56 13.17
N ASN A 321 -0.76 2.91 12.98
CA ASN A 321 0.25 2.80 14.03
C ASN A 321 0.88 4.15 14.42
N ASP A 322 0.98 5.12 13.49
CA ASP A 322 1.36 6.49 13.83
C ASP A 322 0.37 7.11 14.84
N PHE A 323 -0.94 6.89 14.64
CA PHE A 323 -1.96 7.28 15.61
C PHE A 323 -1.73 6.61 16.97
N GLU A 324 -1.46 5.30 17.01
CA GLU A 324 -1.22 4.56 18.27
C GLU A 324 -0.01 5.11 19.01
N ILE A 325 1.09 5.40 18.33
CA ILE A 325 2.30 5.99 18.91
C ILE A 325 1.97 7.35 19.53
N VAL A 326 1.32 8.24 18.77
CA VAL A 326 1.01 9.58 19.23
C VAL A 326 0.02 9.56 20.40
N ALA A 327 -1.04 8.75 20.31
CA ALA A 327 -2.06 8.66 21.35
C ALA A 327 -1.48 8.08 22.66
N ALA A 328 -0.73 6.99 22.58
CA ALA A 328 -0.12 6.37 23.75
C ALA A 328 0.90 7.28 24.44
N ASN A 329 1.76 7.97 23.67
CA ASN A 329 2.74 8.90 24.22
C ASN A 329 2.08 10.13 24.85
N LEU A 330 1.01 10.66 24.23
CA LEU A 330 0.35 11.88 24.68
C LEU A 330 -0.60 11.66 25.85
N LEU A 331 -1.33 10.53 25.86
CA LEU A 331 -2.46 10.29 26.76
C LEU A 331 -2.17 9.24 27.82
N ASP A 332 -1.34 8.25 27.52
CA ASP A 332 -1.11 7.09 28.40
C ASP A 332 0.28 7.14 29.09
N GLY A 333 1.11 8.13 28.75
CA GLY A 333 2.46 8.30 29.31
C GLY A 333 3.50 7.31 28.78
N ASP A 334 3.20 6.63 27.66
CA ASP A 334 4.12 5.72 26.97
C ASP A 334 5.29 6.48 26.30
N LYS A 335 6.29 5.70 25.86
CA LYS A 335 7.46 6.22 25.12
C LYS A 335 7.69 5.41 23.85
N ARG A 336 6.62 5.22 23.06
CA ARG A 336 6.67 4.49 21.79
C ARG A 336 7.40 5.28 20.72
N ARG A 337 8.12 4.56 19.86
CA ARG A 337 8.94 5.16 18.81
C ARG A 337 8.57 4.56 17.46
N VAL A 338 8.65 5.36 16.41
CA VAL A 338 8.39 4.88 15.04
C VAL A 338 9.41 3.84 14.58
N SER A 339 10.64 3.89 15.10
CA SER A 339 11.70 2.91 14.82
C SER A 339 11.48 1.55 15.48
N ASP A 340 10.57 1.43 16.47
CA ASP A 340 10.23 0.15 17.10
C ASP A 340 9.27 -0.69 16.25
N ARG A 341 8.73 -0.10 15.19
CA ARG A 341 7.77 -0.74 14.27
C ARG A 341 8.40 -1.85 13.47
N VAL A 342 7.83 -3.04 13.53
CA VAL A 342 8.11 -4.10 12.57
C VAL A 342 7.40 -3.77 11.27
N LEU A 343 8.17 -3.57 10.19
CA LEU A 343 7.60 -3.31 8.89
C LEU A 343 6.97 -4.57 8.31
N GLY A 344 5.74 -4.45 7.81
CA GLY A 344 5.05 -5.50 7.09
C GLY A 344 4.19 -4.89 5.99
N TYR A 345 3.98 -5.61 4.91
CA TYR A 345 3.10 -5.21 3.81
C TYR A 345 2.72 -6.40 2.93
N ALA A 346 1.69 -6.21 2.12
CA ALA A 346 1.31 -7.17 1.11
C ALA A 346 1.22 -6.49 -0.27
N LEU A 347 1.55 -7.26 -1.32
CA LEU A 347 1.23 -6.95 -2.71
C LEU A 347 0.07 -7.86 -3.10
N PHE A 348 -1.06 -7.28 -3.50
CA PHE A 348 -2.30 -8.00 -3.77
C PHE A 348 -2.45 -8.36 -5.25
N ILE A 349 -1.37 -8.89 -5.84
CA ILE A 349 -1.49 -9.75 -7.03
C ILE A 349 -2.00 -11.13 -6.59
N ASP A 350 -2.22 -12.02 -7.49
CA ASP A 350 -2.62 -13.39 -7.22
C ASP A 350 -1.67 -14.37 -7.91
N PRO A 351 -0.99 -15.22 -7.13
CA PRO A 351 -1.05 -15.27 -5.67
C PRO A 351 -0.39 -14.06 -4.99
N PRO A 352 -0.87 -13.67 -3.78
CA PRO A 352 -0.38 -12.50 -3.08
C PRO A 352 1.00 -12.68 -2.46
N LEU A 353 1.74 -11.57 -2.30
CA LEU A 353 2.96 -11.52 -1.51
C LEU A 353 2.68 -10.90 -0.15
N GLY A 354 2.94 -11.61 0.93
CA GLY A 354 3.09 -11.06 2.27
C GLY A 354 4.57 -10.91 2.64
N ARG A 355 4.96 -9.76 3.20
CA ARG A 355 6.34 -9.46 3.62
C ARG A 355 6.34 -8.90 5.03
N VAL A 356 7.27 -9.35 5.89
CA VAL A 356 7.50 -8.79 7.23
C VAL A 356 9.00 -8.71 7.54
N GLY A 357 9.39 -7.70 8.31
CA GLY A 357 10.77 -7.49 8.74
C GLY A 357 11.71 -7.11 7.59
N MET A 358 12.98 -7.51 7.69
CA MET A 358 14.03 -7.17 6.75
C MET A 358 14.04 -8.07 5.51
N THR A 359 14.41 -7.50 4.36
CA THR A 359 14.81 -8.27 3.19
C THR A 359 16.21 -8.87 3.40
N GLU A 360 16.58 -9.88 2.62
CA GLU A 360 17.92 -10.46 2.67
C GLU A 360 18.98 -9.42 2.32
N ALA A 361 18.71 -8.56 1.33
CA ALA A 361 19.58 -7.45 0.97
C ALA A 361 19.79 -6.48 2.14
N GLN A 362 18.76 -6.19 2.93
CA GLN A 362 18.90 -5.35 4.13
C GLN A 362 19.67 -6.00 5.26
N VAL A 363 19.52 -7.32 5.45
CA VAL A 363 20.30 -8.09 6.43
C VAL A 363 21.78 -8.08 6.05
N ARG A 364 22.10 -8.36 4.78
CA ARG A 364 23.46 -8.31 4.22
C ARG A 364 24.09 -6.92 4.36
N ALA A 365 23.35 -5.88 3.99
CA ALA A 365 23.84 -4.48 4.08
C ALA A 365 24.15 -4.04 5.52
N ARG A 366 23.56 -4.68 6.53
CA ARG A 366 23.85 -4.46 7.95
C ARG A 366 24.98 -5.34 8.48
N GLY A 367 25.54 -6.23 7.66
CA GLY A 367 26.56 -7.18 8.07
C GLY A 367 26.11 -8.18 9.14
N LEU A 368 24.79 -8.45 9.22
CA LEU A 368 24.24 -9.37 10.21
C LEU A 368 24.46 -10.82 9.76
N PRO A 369 24.95 -11.73 10.65
CA PRO A 369 24.92 -13.15 10.37
C PRO A 369 23.47 -13.64 10.32
N TYR A 370 23.16 -14.51 9.36
CA TYR A 370 21.80 -15.03 9.25
C TYR A 370 21.75 -16.45 8.70
N LEU A 371 20.68 -17.14 9.10
CA LEU A 371 20.23 -18.38 8.50
C LEU A 371 19.07 -18.07 7.55
N SER A 372 18.95 -18.83 6.48
CA SER A 372 17.82 -18.72 5.54
C SER A 372 17.19 -20.08 5.26
N SER A 373 15.91 -20.06 4.96
CA SER A 373 15.17 -21.24 4.48
C SER A 373 14.16 -20.80 3.45
N THR A 374 13.99 -21.61 2.40
CA THR A 374 12.99 -21.38 1.34
C THR A 374 12.23 -22.66 1.08
N ARG A 375 10.90 -22.55 0.87
CA ARG A 375 10.01 -23.66 0.53
C ARG A 375 9.11 -23.28 -0.63
N PRO A 376 9.16 -23.96 -1.77
CA PRO A 376 8.29 -23.68 -2.91
C PRO A 376 6.83 -24.06 -2.60
N MET A 377 5.87 -23.34 -3.18
CA MET A 377 4.43 -23.61 -3.01
C MET A 377 4.00 -24.96 -3.54
N THR A 378 4.75 -25.57 -4.46
CA THR A 378 4.55 -26.97 -4.89
C THR A 378 4.67 -28.00 -3.77
N ARG A 379 5.23 -27.60 -2.61
CA ARG A 379 5.37 -28.43 -1.40
C ARG A 379 4.49 -27.95 -0.24
N VAL A 380 3.43 -27.21 -0.54
CA VAL A 380 2.43 -26.71 0.40
C VAL A 380 1.09 -27.35 0.05
N GLY A 381 0.57 -28.22 0.90
CA GLY A 381 -0.63 -29.02 0.63
C GLY A 381 -1.81 -28.17 0.18
N ARG A 382 -2.11 -27.09 0.89
CA ARG A 382 -3.19 -26.16 0.55
C ARG A 382 -3.02 -25.53 -0.85
N ALA A 383 -1.80 -25.22 -1.26
CA ALA A 383 -1.52 -24.68 -2.60
C ALA A 383 -1.76 -25.74 -3.69
N VAL A 384 -1.36 -26.99 -3.41
CA VAL A 384 -1.59 -28.12 -4.32
C VAL A 384 -3.09 -28.42 -4.47
N GLU A 385 -3.84 -28.46 -3.36
CA GLU A 385 -5.30 -28.68 -3.37
C GLU A 385 -6.06 -27.64 -4.21
N LYS A 386 -5.58 -26.40 -4.22
CA LYS A 386 -6.16 -25.28 -4.98
C LYS A 386 -5.60 -25.14 -6.37
N ASP A 387 -4.61 -25.97 -6.75
CA ASP A 387 -3.82 -25.79 -7.98
C ASP A 387 -3.28 -24.36 -8.14
N GLU A 388 -2.83 -23.77 -7.01
CA GLU A 388 -2.26 -22.43 -6.90
C GLU A 388 -0.82 -22.54 -6.36
N ILE A 389 0.04 -23.23 -7.13
CA ILE A 389 1.38 -23.68 -6.71
C ILE A 389 2.53 -22.70 -7.03
N LEU A 390 2.21 -21.51 -7.54
CA LEU A 390 3.22 -20.50 -7.88
C LEU A 390 3.75 -19.81 -6.63
N GLY A 391 5.04 -19.50 -6.64
CA GLY A 391 5.73 -18.79 -5.58
C GLY A 391 6.38 -19.69 -4.52
N PHE A 392 6.71 -19.09 -3.38
CA PHE A 392 7.47 -19.74 -2.30
C PHE A 392 7.31 -19.01 -0.96
N MET A 393 7.68 -19.67 0.12
CA MET A 393 7.89 -19.10 1.45
C MET A 393 9.40 -18.94 1.70
N LYS A 394 9.84 -17.83 2.29
CA LYS A 394 11.22 -17.58 2.68
C LYS A 394 11.28 -16.96 4.08
N VAL A 395 12.23 -17.38 4.91
CA VAL A 395 12.47 -16.83 6.24
C VAL A 395 13.97 -16.60 6.47
N LEU A 396 14.26 -15.53 7.17
CA LEU A 396 15.62 -15.15 7.61
C LEU A 396 15.64 -15.09 9.14
N ALA A 397 16.65 -15.66 9.77
CA ALA A 397 16.77 -15.68 11.23
C ALA A 397 18.21 -15.45 11.69
N ASP A 398 18.37 -14.80 12.83
CA ASP A 398 19.64 -14.62 13.51
C ASP A 398 20.04 -15.91 14.23
N PRO A 399 21.22 -16.49 13.95
CA PRO A 399 21.65 -17.74 14.58
C PRO A 399 21.96 -17.60 16.08
N SER A 400 22.31 -16.39 16.54
CA SER A 400 22.74 -16.14 17.92
C SER A 400 21.55 -15.82 18.83
N THR A 401 20.70 -14.88 18.41
CA THR A 401 19.52 -14.45 19.18
C THR A 401 18.31 -15.34 18.94
N LYS A 402 18.35 -16.16 17.89
CA LYS A 402 17.25 -16.99 17.39
C LYS A 402 16.01 -16.20 16.97
N GLN A 403 16.14 -14.90 16.78
CA GLN A 403 15.05 -14.05 16.34
C GLN A 403 14.83 -14.17 14.82
N ILE A 404 13.59 -14.13 14.38
CA ILE A 404 13.27 -13.97 12.96
C ILE A 404 13.59 -12.54 12.55
N LEU A 405 14.44 -12.37 11.53
CA LEU A 405 14.85 -11.08 11.00
C LEU A 405 13.88 -10.57 9.95
N GLY A 406 13.29 -11.47 9.18
CA GLY A 406 12.32 -11.15 8.17
C GLY A 406 11.80 -12.39 7.44
N ALA A 407 10.69 -12.24 6.74
CA ALA A 407 10.09 -13.32 5.95
C ALA A 407 9.29 -12.78 4.79
N SER A 408 9.11 -13.60 3.76
CA SER A 408 8.18 -13.37 2.67
C SER A 408 7.42 -14.66 2.35
N ILE A 409 6.13 -14.53 2.05
CA ILE A 409 5.29 -15.61 1.55
C ILE A 409 4.63 -15.09 0.28
N LEU A 410 5.13 -15.55 -0.87
CA LEU A 410 4.52 -15.33 -2.17
C LEU A 410 3.78 -16.61 -2.54
N GLY A 411 2.45 -16.58 -2.50
CA GLY A 411 1.63 -17.78 -2.70
C GLY A 411 0.21 -17.63 -2.17
N THR A 412 -0.63 -18.61 -2.44
CA THR A 412 -2.04 -18.60 -1.98
C THR A 412 -2.13 -18.34 -0.48
N GLY A 413 -2.89 -17.30 -0.09
CA GLY A 413 -3.04 -16.88 1.31
C GLY A 413 -1.75 -16.32 1.95
N GLY A 414 -0.76 -15.90 1.16
CA GLY A 414 0.52 -15.38 1.67
C GLY A 414 0.36 -14.09 2.47
N ASP A 415 -0.58 -13.24 2.09
CA ASP A 415 -0.99 -12.02 2.78
C ASP A 415 -1.56 -12.27 4.18
N GLU A 416 -2.26 -13.40 4.38
CA GLU A 416 -2.80 -13.79 5.68
C GLU A 416 -1.80 -14.63 6.50
N ALA A 417 -1.16 -15.61 5.87
CA ALA A 417 -0.25 -16.53 6.56
C ALA A 417 0.99 -15.81 7.17
N ILE A 418 1.42 -14.69 6.57
CA ILE A 418 2.57 -13.91 7.04
C ILE A 418 2.36 -13.31 8.44
N HIS A 419 1.11 -13.12 8.88
CA HIS A 419 0.78 -12.53 10.17
C HIS A 419 1.29 -13.37 11.33
N GLY A 420 1.28 -14.71 11.25
CA GLY A 420 1.86 -15.55 12.28
C GLY A 420 3.36 -15.31 12.52
N ILE A 421 4.08 -14.94 11.45
CA ILE A 421 5.50 -14.55 11.56
C ILE A 421 5.63 -13.12 12.10
N LEU A 422 4.75 -12.20 11.67
CA LEU A 422 4.71 -10.83 12.21
C LEU A 422 4.49 -10.82 13.72
N ASP A 423 3.54 -11.61 14.20
CA ASP A 423 3.23 -11.75 15.63
C ASP A 423 4.44 -12.31 16.41
N ALA A 424 5.10 -13.32 15.85
CA ALA A 424 6.31 -13.90 16.44
C ALA A 424 7.46 -12.89 16.55
N ILE A 425 7.69 -12.07 15.52
CA ILE A 425 8.70 -10.99 15.53
C ILE A 425 8.35 -9.96 16.60
N ASN A 426 7.10 -9.49 16.66
CA ASN A 426 6.64 -8.52 17.65
C ASN A 426 6.75 -9.04 19.08
N ALA A 427 6.40 -10.32 19.30
CA ALA A 427 6.52 -10.99 20.58
C ALA A 427 7.97 -11.39 20.94
N LYS A 428 8.93 -11.16 20.01
CA LYS A 428 10.32 -11.60 20.13
C LYS A 428 10.44 -13.11 20.45
N THR A 429 9.55 -13.90 19.87
CA THR A 429 9.54 -15.36 20.06
C THR A 429 10.69 -15.98 19.29
N PRO A 430 11.60 -16.74 19.92
CA PRO A 430 12.67 -17.45 19.24
C PRO A 430 12.12 -18.50 18.26
N TYR A 431 12.72 -18.60 17.08
CA TYR A 431 12.23 -19.51 16.03
C TYR A 431 12.25 -21.00 16.46
N ASP A 432 13.14 -21.40 17.35
CA ASP A 432 13.20 -22.76 17.86
C ASP A 432 12.01 -23.14 18.77
N GLN A 433 11.30 -22.17 19.34
CA GLN A 433 10.01 -22.41 20.01
C GLN A 433 8.89 -22.61 19.00
N LEU A 434 8.85 -21.79 17.94
CA LEU A 434 7.83 -21.89 16.89
C LEU A 434 7.90 -23.22 16.12
N ARG A 435 9.07 -23.85 16.04
CA ARG A 435 9.27 -25.15 15.39
C ARG A 435 8.43 -26.28 16.00
N TRP A 436 8.02 -26.13 17.26
CA TRP A 436 7.22 -27.11 17.99
C TRP A 436 5.72 -26.80 17.99
N ALA A 437 5.30 -25.73 17.32
CA ALA A 437 3.88 -25.44 17.18
C ALA A 437 3.17 -26.59 16.42
N VAL A 438 1.92 -26.83 16.78
CA VAL A 438 1.06 -27.82 16.13
C VAL A 438 -0.04 -27.09 15.36
N PRO A 439 0.26 -26.62 14.14
CA PRO A 439 -0.70 -25.88 13.33
C PRO A 439 -1.78 -26.77 12.74
N ILE A 440 -2.89 -26.12 12.33
CA ILE A 440 -4.06 -26.80 11.75
C ILE A 440 -3.72 -27.27 10.33
N HIS A 441 -3.99 -28.54 10.02
CA HIS A 441 -3.88 -29.14 8.69
C HIS A 441 -5.27 -29.19 8.00
N PRO A 442 -5.39 -28.93 6.68
CA PRO A 442 -4.39 -28.40 5.78
C PRO A 442 -4.49 -26.86 5.66
N THR A 443 -3.40 -26.17 5.88
CA THR A 443 -3.31 -24.69 5.75
C THR A 443 -1.93 -24.28 5.18
N VAL A 444 -1.81 -23.03 4.70
CA VAL A 444 -0.50 -22.49 4.33
C VAL A 444 0.38 -22.28 5.55
N SER A 445 -0.19 -21.76 6.64
CA SER A 445 0.52 -21.46 7.88
C SER A 445 1.13 -22.67 8.56
N GLU A 446 0.61 -23.89 8.34
CA GLU A 446 1.15 -25.11 8.93
C GLU A 446 2.60 -25.40 8.50
N LEU A 447 3.03 -24.80 7.38
CA LEU A 447 4.38 -24.98 6.88
C LEU A 447 5.39 -24.03 7.51
N ILE A 448 4.99 -23.06 8.34
CA ILE A 448 5.91 -22.16 9.05
C ILE A 448 6.88 -22.96 9.95
N PRO A 449 6.47 -23.89 10.82
CA PRO A 449 7.40 -24.72 11.57
C PRO A 449 8.36 -25.53 10.69
N THR A 450 7.84 -26.10 9.60
CA THR A 450 8.66 -26.87 8.64
C THR A 450 9.68 -25.97 7.92
N LEU A 451 9.29 -24.74 7.56
CA LEU A 451 10.18 -23.75 6.98
C LEU A 451 11.33 -23.40 7.94
N LEU A 452 11.02 -23.23 9.24
CA LEU A 452 12.00 -22.94 10.28
C LEU A 452 12.92 -24.14 10.57
N LEU A 453 12.47 -25.37 10.37
CA LEU A 453 13.32 -26.56 10.45
C LEU A 453 14.39 -26.61 9.35
N GLY A 454 14.12 -25.99 8.20
CA GLY A 454 15.01 -25.92 7.04
C GLY A 454 16.07 -24.82 7.12
N LEU A 455 16.16 -24.06 8.22
CA LEU A 455 17.13 -22.96 8.37
C LEU A 455 18.57 -23.46 8.29
N GLN A 456 19.34 -22.90 7.36
CA GLN A 456 20.75 -23.19 7.14
C GLN A 456 21.55 -21.88 6.98
N PRO A 457 22.87 -21.90 7.27
CA PRO A 457 23.70 -20.75 6.96
C PRO A 457 23.52 -20.34 5.50
N ALA A 458 23.29 -19.05 5.27
CA ALA A 458 23.20 -18.54 3.92
C ALA A 458 24.54 -18.76 3.21
N SER A 459 24.50 -19.28 1.98
CA SER A 459 25.69 -19.37 1.14
C SER A 459 26.29 -17.98 0.97
N ALA A 460 27.58 -17.87 1.15
CA ALA A 460 28.32 -16.68 0.74
C ALA A 460 28.08 -16.47 -0.76
N ALA A 461 27.49 -15.32 -1.12
CA ALA A 461 27.26 -14.94 -2.52
C ALA A 461 28.56 -14.44 -3.13
#